data_9e52f0560da95580d5b48ed9dd3344b3
#
_entry.id   9e52f0560da95580d5b48ed9dd3344b3
#
_cell.length_a   1.000
_cell.length_b   1.000
_cell.length_c   1.000
_cell.angle_alpha   90.00
_cell.angle_beta   90.00
_cell.angle_gamma   90.00
#
_symmetry.space_group_name_H-M   'P 1'
#
loop_
_entity.id
_entity.type
_entity.pdbx_description
1 polymer ?
#
loop_
_entity_poly.entity_id
_entity_poly.type
_entity_poly.pdbx_seq_one_letter_code
_entity_poly.pdbx_strand_id
1 'polypeptide(L)'
;MRNFRRATKAVNVSVGKSVRIIRELQGYSQNELARLTGIPQATISAIENDRARLGVERAKVIARALQCHPAVLVFPGWEIREDSAA
;
A
#
# COMPACT_ATOMS: atom_id res chain seq x y z
N MET A 1 22.02 1.45 -15.88
CA MET A 1 21.19 0.79 -16.76
C MET A 1 20.75 -0.51 -16.30
N ARG A 2 21.61 -1.37 -15.90
CA ARG A 2 21.17 -2.61 -15.40
C ARG A 2 20.26 -2.44 -14.20
N ASN A 3 20.37 -1.35 -13.51
CA ASN A 3 19.51 -1.12 -12.37
C ASN A 3 18.10 -0.92 -12.76
N PHE A 4 17.87 -0.37 -13.91
CA PHE A 4 16.51 -0.17 -14.36
C PHE A 4 15.79 -1.47 -14.53
N ARG A 5 16.48 -2.47 -15.04
CA ARG A 5 15.81 -3.72 -15.26
C ARG A 5 15.40 -4.36 -13.97
N ARG A 6 16.26 -4.29 -12.97
CA ARG A 6 15.92 -4.87 -11.70
C ARG A 6 14.77 -4.15 -11.05
N ALA A 7 14.78 -2.83 -11.12
CA ALA A 7 13.69 -2.07 -10.55
C ALA A 7 12.39 -2.41 -11.24
N THR A 8 12.43 -2.58 -12.54
CA THR A 8 11.24 -2.91 -13.27
C THR A 8 10.68 -4.26 -12.83
N LYS A 9 11.56 -5.21 -12.61
CA LYS A 9 11.09 -6.51 -12.19
C LYS A 9 10.48 -6.51 -10.82
N ALA A 10 10.90 -5.59 -9.98
CA ALA A 10 10.41 -5.57 -8.62
C ALA A 10 9.03 -4.95 -8.50
N VAL A 11 8.50 -4.43 -9.59
CA VAL A 11 7.28 -3.65 -9.52
C VAL A 11 6.11 -4.43 -10.05
N ASN A 12 5.81 -5.55 -9.46
CA ASN A 12 4.65 -6.31 -9.89
C ASN A 12 3.63 -6.44 -8.80
N VAL A 13 3.50 -5.39 -8.01
CA VAL A 13 2.58 -5.40 -6.90
C VAL A 13 1.56 -4.32 -7.14
N SER A 14 0.30 -4.69 -7.17
CA SER A 14 -0.76 -3.72 -7.33
C SER A 14 -0.91 -2.89 -6.05
N VAL A 15 -1.63 -1.78 -6.17
CA VAL A 15 -1.90 -0.95 -5.01
C VAL A 15 -2.65 -1.76 -3.95
N GLY A 16 -3.63 -2.54 -4.37
CA GLY A 16 -4.37 -3.35 -3.41
C GLY A 16 -3.51 -4.38 -2.73
N LYS A 17 -2.63 -5.03 -3.48
CA LYS A 17 -1.75 -6.00 -2.89
C LYS A 17 -0.78 -5.35 -1.92
N SER A 18 -0.33 -4.14 -2.23
CA SER A 18 0.53 -3.40 -1.33
C SER A 18 -0.17 -3.15 0.02
N VAL A 19 -1.43 -2.76 -0.02
CA VAL A 19 -2.19 -2.56 1.20
C VAL A 19 -2.24 -3.85 2.00
N ARG A 20 -2.54 -4.94 1.34
CA ARG A 20 -2.65 -6.23 2.02
C ARG A 20 -1.35 -6.65 2.65
N ILE A 21 -0.25 -6.52 1.91
CA ILE A 21 1.05 -6.94 2.42
C ILE A 21 1.41 -6.16 3.67
N ILE A 22 1.25 -4.84 3.63
CA ILE A 22 1.64 -4.04 4.77
C ILE A 22 0.71 -4.27 5.94
N ARG A 23 -0.59 -4.46 5.66
CA ARG A 23 -1.53 -4.80 6.72
C ARG A 23 -1.11 -6.09 7.43
N GLU A 24 -0.77 -7.11 6.64
CA GLU A 24 -0.37 -8.39 7.22
C GLU A 24 0.95 -8.29 7.97
N LEU A 25 1.87 -7.49 7.46
CA LEU A 25 3.13 -7.28 8.16
C LEU A 25 2.93 -6.62 9.51
N GLN A 26 1.91 -5.77 9.63
CA GLN A 26 1.62 -5.14 10.91
C GLN A 26 0.75 -6.02 11.80
N GLY A 27 0.34 -7.18 11.29
CA GLY A 27 -0.41 -8.11 12.12
C GLY A 27 -1.89 -7.83 12.23
N TYR A 28 -2.44 -7.02 11.33
CA TYR A 28 -3.86 -6.68 11.41
C TYR A 28 -4.68 -7.53 10.46
N SER A 29 -5.88 -7.92 10.92
CA SER A 29 -6.87 -8.50 10.03
C SER A 29 -7.57 -7.37 9.27
N GLN A 30 -8.34 -7.72 8.24
CA GLN A 30 -9.13 -6.72 7.54
C GLN A 30 -10.14 -6.06 8.48
N ASN A 31 -10.72 -6.85 9.37
CA ASN A 31 -11.68 -6.28 10.33
C ASN A 31 -11.01 -5.32 11.29
N GLU A 32 -9.82 -5.64 11.72
CA GLU A 32 -9.09 -4.73 12.59
C GLU A 32 -8.74 -3.43 11.89
N LEU A 33 -8.30 -3.53 10.65
CA LEU A 33 -7.99 -2.32 9.90
C LEU A 33 -9.26 -1.50 9.68
N ALA A 34 -10.38 -2.16 9.43
CA ALA A 34 -11.65 -1.46 9.28
C ALA A 34 -11.97 -0.66 10.53
N ARG A 35 -11.78 -1.27 11.71
CA ARG A 35 -12.04 -0.55 12.94
C ARG A 35 -11.12 0.63 13.13
N LEU A 36 -9.86 0.46 12.80
CA LEU A 36 -8.88 1.53 12.98
C LEU A 36 -9.11 2.71 12.04
N THR A 37 -9.62 2.43 10.86
CA THR A 37 -9.74 3.46 9.83
C THR A 37 -11.14 4.02 9.68
N GLY A 38 -12.14 3.30 10.16
CA GLY A 38 -13.52 3.67 9.89
C GLY A 38 -13.99 3.28 8.51
N ILE A 39 -13.15 2.61 7.73
CA ILE A 39 -13.52 2.14 6.40
C ILE A 39 -14.16 0.77 6.54
N PRO A 40 -15.31 0.54 5.90
CA PRO A 40 -15.96 -0.77 6.02
C PRO A 40 -15.04 -1.90 5.56
N GLN A 41 -15.12 -3.04 6.21
CA GLN A 41 -14.29 -4.18 5.87
C GLN A 41 -14.48 -4.60 4.42
N ALA A 42 -15.72 -4.55 3.92
CA ALA A 42 -15.97 -4.92 2.54
C ALA A 42 -15.25 -4.00 1.57
N THR A 43 -15.11 -2.72 1.92
CA THR A 43 -14.38 -1.77 1.10
C THR A 43 -12.89 -2.07 1.14
N ILE A 44 -12.37 -2.40 2.31
CA ILE A 44 -10.96 -2.78 2.41
C ILE A 44 -10.69 -4.03 1.57
N SER A 45 -11.58 -5.00 1.64
CA SER A 45 -11.44 -6.21 0.83
C SER A 45 -11.45 -5.88 -0.65
N ALA A 46 -12.36 -5.01 -1.07
CA ALA A 46 -12.43 -4.63 -2.47
C ALA A 46 -11.15 -3.92 -2.92
N ILE A 47 -10.60 -3.07 -2.07
CA ILE A 47 -9.34 -2.39 -2.38
C ILE A 47 -8.21 -3.40 -2.50
N GLU A 48 -8.13 -4.33 -1.57
CA GLU A 48 -7.03 -5.31 -1.59
C GLU A 48 -7.11 -6.24 -2.78
N ASN A 49 -8.30 -6.44 -3.30
CA ASN A 49 -8.50 -7.29 -4.48
C ASN A 49 -8.57 -6.47 -5.76
N ASP A 50 -8.21 -5.20 -5.70
CA ASP A 50 -8.15 -4.30 -6.85
C ASP A 50 -9.49 -4.13 -7.54
N ARG A 51 -10.58 -4.30 -6.81
CA ARG A 51 -11.91 -4.05 -7.33
C ARG A 51 -12.39 -2.65 -7.01
N ALA A 52 -11.73 -1.96 -6.12
CA ALA A 52 -12.03 -0.58 -5.78
C ALA A 52 -10.72 0.18 -5.75
N ARG A 53 -10.79 1.44 -6.14
CA ARG A 53 -9.62 2.30 -6.10
C ARG A 53 -9.33 2.73 -4.68
N LEU A 54 -8.06 2.85 -4.38
CA LEU A 54 -7.67 3.29 -3.06
C LEU A 54 -8.02 4.76 -2.86
N GLY A 55 -7.63 5.62 -3.77
CA GLY A 55 -7.87 7.04 -3.61
C GLY A 55 -6.93 7.67 -2.61
N VAL A 56 -6.75 8.99 -2.75
CA VAL A 56 -5.78 9.70 -1.91
C VAL A 56 -6.23 9.76 -0.46
N GLU A 57 -7.50 10.05 -0.23
CA GLU A 57 -7.97 10.21 1.14
C GLU A 57 -7.92 8.90 1.91
N ARG A 58 -8.36 7.81 1.27
CA ARG A 58 -8.27 6.52 1.94
C ARG A 58 -6.82 6.09 2.14
N ALA A 59 -5.96 6.43 1.18
CA ALA A 59 -4.55 6.10 1.33
C ALA A 59 -3.96 6.75 2.56
N LYS A 60 -4.32 8.00 2.82
CA LYS A 60 -3.81 8.70 4.00
C LYS A 60 -4.29 8.04 5.27
N VAL A 61 -5.57 7.69 5.32
CA VAL A 61 -6.14 7.08 6.52
C VAL A 61 -5.54 5.71 6.77
N ILE A 62 -5.43 4.90 5.71
CA ILE A 62 -4.89 3.55 5.85
C ILE A 62 -3.41 3.62 6.21
N ALA A 63 -2.66 4.50 5.56
CA ALA A 63 -1.24 4.62 5.86
C ALA A 63 -0.99 5.02 7.30
N ARG A 64 -1.82 5.93 7.82
CA ARG A 64 -1.68 6.32 9.21
C ARG A 64 -1.94 5.13 10.14
N ALA A 65 -2.98 4.37 9.86
CA ALA A 65 -3.29 3.21 10.67
C ALA A 65 -2.20 2.15 10.59
N LEU A 66 -1.57 2.01 9.43
CA LEU A 66 -0.52 1.03 9.23
C LEU A 66 0.87 1.59 9.55
N GLN A 67 0.92 2.86 9.94
CA GLN A 67 2.17 3.50 10.36
C GLN A 67 3.20 3.49 9.25
N CYS A 68 2.76 3.83 8.05
CA CYS A 68 3.66 3.95 6.92
C CYS A 68 3.32 5.22 6.16
N HIS A 69 4.21 5.61 5.26
CA HIS A 69 3.98 6.77 4.42
C HIS A 69 2.98 6.40 3.33
N PRO A 70 2.03 7.28 3.01
CA PRO A 70 1.04 6.94 1.98
C PRO A 70 1.66 6.57 0.64
N ALA A 71 2.82 7.11 0.31
CA ALA A 71 3.47 6.79 -0.96
C ALA A 71 3.78 5.30 -1.07
N VAL A 72 4.00 4.64 0.05
CA VAL A 72 4.28 3.21 0.05
C VAL A 72 3.10 2.43 -0.49
N LEU A 73 1.90 2.92 -0.24
CA LEU A 73 0.69 2.25 -0.71
C LEU A 73 0.37 2.62 -2.15
N VAL A 74 0.51 3.91 -2.49
CA VAL A 74 0.05 4.41 -3.77
C VAL A 74 1.03 4.12 -4.89
N PHE A 75 2.31 4.02 -4.56
CA PHE A 75 3.35 3.74 -5.53
C PHE A 75 4.05 2.44 -5.19
N PRO A 76 3.38 1.31 -5.37
CA PRO A 76 4.00 0.02 -5.04
C PRO A 76 5.24 -0.18 -5.88
N GLY A 77 6.28 -0.68 -5.26
CA GLY A 77 7.52 -0.91 -5.96
C GLY A 77 8.41 0.30 -6.05
N TRP A 78 7.93 1.46 -5.64
CA TRP A 78 8.74 2.65 -5.62
C TRP A 78 9.69 2.60 -4.43
N GLU A 79 10.94 2.88 -4.69
CA GLU A 79 11.92 2.93 -3.63
C GLU A 79 12.39 4.35 -3.45
N ILE A 80 12.31 4.82 -2.22
CA ILE A 80 12.86 6.12 -1.91
C ILE A 80 14.26 5.89 -1.44
N ARG A 81 15.24 6.30 -2.25
CA ARG A 81 16.62 6.06 -1.94
C ARG A 81 17.32 7.37 -1.84
N GLU A 82 18.30 7.39 -0.99
CA GLU A 82 19.00 8.62 -0.77
C GLU A 82 19.77 9.07 -1.96
N ASP A 83 20.32 8.13 -2.71
CA ASP A 83 21.06 8.51 -3.87
C ASP A 83 20.16 9.11 -4.94
N SER A 84 18.91 8.72 -4.98
CA SER A 84 18.03 9.30 -5.98
C SER A 84 17.60 10.68 -5.57
N ALA A 85 17.74 11.03 -4.31
CA ALA A 85 17.42 12.38 -3.88
C ALA A 85 18.52 13.36 -4.27
N ALA A 86 19.66 12.86 -4.58
CA ALA A 86 20.73 13.73 -5.00
C ALA A 86 20.55 14.12 -6.48
#